data_c1538e73b7b10722a2b7e9bda8a96f3f
#
_entry.id   c1538e73b7b10722a2b7e9bda8a96f3f
#
_cell.length_a   1.000
_cell.length_b   1.000
_cell.length_c   1.000
_cell.angle_alpha   90.00
_cell.angle_beta   90.00
_cell.angle_gamma   90.00
#
_symmetry.space_group_name_H-M   'P 1'
#
loop_
_entity.id
_entity.type
_entity.pdbx_description
1 polymer ?
#
loop_
_entity_poly.entity_id
_entity_poly.type
_entity_poly.pdbx_seq_one_letter_code
_entity_poly.pdbx_strand_id
1 'polypeptide(L)'
;MGNKMKFGLRDKMSYILNSVYKKEELMINELGRTDTQERSPFLEPVERSMGDFWQIKYTLLAPNAHVPTQSHDSDAGWDLYAIHPVIIPARSNRTVVSTGLSLEIPPSFVGLIWPRSGLSVKKGIDVLAGVIDSGYRGEIKVCLLNTSSVSVEIESGDRVAQILFQEVPKFKMVSSMELTETERKDKGFGSSGA
;
A
#
# COMPACT_ATOMS: atom_id res chain seq x y z
N MET A 1 -20.82 -0.46 -52.40
CA MET A 1 -20.72 0.52 -51.28
C MET A 1 -20.70 -0.29 -49.98
N GLY A 2 -19.52 -0.51 -49.43
CA GLY A 2 -19.34 -1.31 -48.22
C GLY A 2 -19.22 -0.43 -46.97
N ASN A 3 -20.15 -0.60 -46.08
CA ASN A 3 -20.24 0.12 -44.84
C ASN A 3 -19.25 -0.48 -43.83
N LYS A 4 -18.11 0.19 -43.57
CA LYS A 4 -17.16 -0.19 -42.52
C LYS A 4 -17.69 0.30 -41.17
N MET A 5 -18.26 -0.59 -40.37
CA MET A 5 -18.56 -0.29 -38.97
C MET A 5 -17.26 -0.01 -38.22
N LYS A 6 -17.15 1.21 -37.67
CA LYS A 6 -16.08 1.56 -36.74
C LYS A 6 -16.47 1.09 -35.33
N PHE A 7 -15.85 0.03 -34.87
CA PHE A 7 -15.95 -0.37 -33.46
C PHE A 7 -15.20 0.59 -32.57
N GLY A 8 -15.85 1.09 -31.55
CA GLY A 8 -15.24 1.95 -30.52
C GLY A 8 -14.22 1.18 -29.67
N LEU A 9 -13.33 1.93 -29.00
CA LEU A 9 -12.27 1.36 -28.13
C LEU A 9 -12.84 0.41 -27.04
N ARG A 10 -14.05 0.71 -26.54
CA ARG A 10 -14.76 -0.11 -25.54
C ARG A 10 -15.16 -1.48 -26.08
N ASP A 11 -15.63 -1.52 -27.33
CA ASP A 11 -16.06 -2.77 -27.95
C ASP A 11 -14.88 -3.68 -28.28
N LYS A 12 -13.71 -3.12 -28.60
CA LYS A 12 -12.47 -3.88 -28.81
C LYS A 12 -11.94 -4.49 -27.52
N MET A 13 -11.99 -3.77 -26.39
CA MET A 13 -11.56 -4.28 -25.10
C MET A 13 -12.48 -5.41 -24.59
N SER A 14 -13.79 -5.26 -24.76
CA SER A 14 -14.76 -6.32 -24.41
C SER A 14 -14.56 -7.59 -25.24
N TYR A 15 -14.25 -7.44 -26.54
CA TYR A 15 -13.97 -8.59 -27.41
C TYR A 15 -12.67 -9.31 -27.06
N ILE A 16 -11.62 -8.58 -26.69
CA ILE A 16 -10.34 -9.15 -26.26
C ILE A 16 -10.48 -9.87 -24.92
N LEU A 17 -11.16 -9.28 -23.94
CA LEU A 17 -11.44 -9.91 -22.66
C LEU A 17 -12.23 -11.21 -22.83
N ASN A 18 -13.33 -11.21 -23.60
CA ASN A 18 -14.13 -12.40 -23.84
C ASN A 18 -13.36 -13.50 -24.60
N SER A 19 -12.41 -13.13 -25.47
CA SER A 19 -11.60 -14.12 -26.19
C SER A 19 -10.54 -14.79 -25.31
N VAL A 20 -10.01 -14.06 -24.32
CA VAL A 20 -9.06 -14.59 -23.32
C VAL A 20 -9.77 -15.54 -22.36
N TYR A 21 -10.94 -15.16 -21.83
CA TYR A 21 -11.72 -16.03 -20.94
C TYR A 21 -12.18 -17.30 -21.62
N LYS A 22 -12.61 -17.24 -22.89
CA LYS A 22 -13.01 -18.42 -23.66
C LYS A 22 -11.86 -19.39 -23.97
N LYS A 23 -10.64 -18.89 -24.09
CA LYS A 23 -9.43 -19.74 -24.26
C LYS A 23 -9.03 -20.44 -22.96
N GLU A 24 -9.20 -19.78 -21.80
CA GLU A 24 -8.94 -20.42 -20.50
C GLU A 24 -9.98 -21.50 -20.18
N GLU A 25 -11.27 -21.27 -20.45
CA GLU A 25 -12.31 -22.29 -20.28
C GLU A 25 -12.11 -23.54 -21.17
N LEU A 26 -11.62 -23.36 -22.39
CA LEU A 26 -11.31 -24.48 -23.30
C LEU A 26 -10.10 -25.29 -22.84
N MET A 27 -9.05 -24.63 -22.28
CA MET A 27 -7.88 -25.32 -21.74
C MET A 27 -8.18 -26.10 -20.44
N ILE A 28 -9.10 -25.61 -19.61
CA ILE A 28 -9.52 -26.30 -18.38
C ILE A 28 -10.35 -27.54 -18.70
N ASN A 29 -11.12 -27.55 -19.80
CA ASN A 29 -11.92 -28.68 -20.20
C ASN A 29 -11.14 -29.81 -20.94
N GLU A 30 -9.94 -29.48 -21.50
CA GLU A 30 -9.10 -30.50 -22.17
C GLU A 30 -8.12 -31.21 -21.22
N LEU A 31 -7.83 -30.62 -20.04
CA LEU A 31 -7.02 -31.25 -18.98
C LEU A 31 -7.94 -32.01 -18.01
N GLY A 32 -8.32 -33.23 -18.42
CA GLY A 32 -9.25 -34.13 -17.72
C GLY A 32 -9.20 -34.06 -16.19
N ARG A 33 -10.41 -33.98 -15.60
CA ARG A 33 -10.70 -34.06 -14.18
C ARG A 33 -9.92 -35.18 -13.49
N THR A 34 -9.01 -34.84 -12.60
CA THR A 34 -8.66 -35.66 -11.45
C THR A 34 -9.04 -34.89 -10.19
N ASP A 35 -9.89 -35.53 -9.44
CA ASP A 35 -10.52 -35.12 -8.20
C ASP A 35 -9.52 -34.76 -7.12
N THR A 36 -9.94 -33.89 -6.16
CA THR A 36 -9.22 -33.34 -5.01
C THR A 36 -8.43 -32.06 -5.29
N GLN A 37 -9.11 -30.96 -5.62
CA GLN A 37 -8.57 -29.63 -5.36
C GLN A 37 -9.33 -29.02 -4.19
N GLU A 38 -8.62 -28.90 -3.05
CA GLU A 38 -8.96 -27.91 -2.03
C GLU A 38 -9.07 -26.54 -2.72
N ARG A 39 -10.27 -26.03 -2.81
CA ARG A 39 -10.55 -24.69 -3.32
C ARG A 39 -9.78 -23.72 -2.42
N SER A 40 -8.77 -23.06 -2.98
CA SER A 40 -8.13 -21.93 -2.33
C SER A 40 -9.21 -20.90 -1.96
N PRO A 41 -9.37 -20.53 -0.68
CA PRO A 41 -10.42 -19.60 -0.26
C PRO A 41 -10.17 -18.15 -0.70
N PHE A 42 -9.26 -17.92 -1.66
CA PHE A 42 -8.72 -16.61 -1.99
C PHE A 42 -9.04 -16.09 -3.38
N LEU A 43 -9.92 -16.73 -4.15
CA LEU A 43 -10.16 -16.36 -5.56
C LEU A 43 -11.65 -16.15 -5.91
N GLU A 44 -12.48 -15.73 -4.99
CA GLU A 44 -13.73 -15.11 -5.40
C GLU A 44 -13.49 -13.59 -5.55
N PRO A 45 -13.75 -13.03 -6.74
CA PRO A 45 -13.81 -11.58 -6.87
C PRO A 45 -14.91 -11.09 -5.93
N VAL A 46 -14.57 -10.37 -4.91
CA VAL A 46 -15.55 -9.68 -4.07
C VAL A 46 -16.19 -8.63 -4.97
N GLU A 47 -17.37 -8.93 -5.52
CA GLU A 47 -18.22 -7.90 -6.13
C GLU A 47 -18.57 -6.88 -5.05
N ARG A 48 -17.97 -5.69 -5.15
CA ARG A 48 -18.28 -4.58 -4.23
C ARG A 48 -19.45 -3.81 -4.78
N SER A 49 -20.49 -3.69 -3.97
CA SER A 49 -21.49 -2.64 -4.17
C SER A 49 -20.84 -1.27 -4.00
N MET A 50 -21.27 -0.28 -4.76
CA MET A 50 -20.86 1.12 -4.54
C MET A 50 -21.35 1.55 -3.15
N GLY A 51 -20.48 1.45 -2.13
CA GLY A 51 -20.79 1.76 -0.73
C GLY A 51 -20.09 0.89 0.31
N ASP A 52 -19.47 -0.24 -0.09
CA ASP A 52 -18.73 -1.09 0.83
C ASP A 52 -17.31 -0.57 1.05
N PHE A 53 -17.09 0.02 2.23
CA PHE A 53 -15.76 0.41 2.67
C PHE A 53 -15.01 -0.77 3.29
N TRP A 54 -13.70 -0.87 3.01
CA TRP A 54 -12.84 -1.75 3.78
C TRP A 54 -12.78 -1.29 5.24
N GLN A 55 -12.99 -2.20 6.17
CA GLN A 55 -12.89 -1.91 7.59
C GLN A 55 -11.50 -2.29 8.12
N ILE A 56 -10.89 -1.39 8.85
CA ILE A 56 -9.66 -1.64 9.61
C ILE A 56 -10.03 -1.57 11.08
N LYS A 57 -9.84 -2.69 11.77
CA LYS A 57 -10.02 -2.70 13.22
C LYS A 57 -8.79 -2.14 13.91
N TYR A 58 -8.98 -1.48 15.02
CA TYR A 58 -7.90 -0.91 15.80
C TYR A 58 -8.08 -1.16 17.30
N THR A 59 -6.98 -1.07 18.02
CA THR A 59 -6.95 -1.05 19.48
C THR A 59 -6.05 0.10 19.94
N LEU A 60 -6.54 0.90 20.89
CA LEU A 60 -5.74 1.89 21.58
C LEU A 60 -5.06 1.24 22.78
N LEU A 61 -3.73 1.26 22.82
CA LEU A 61 -2.90 0.59 23.82
C LEU A 61 -2.56 1.50 25.01
N ALA A 62 -2.93 2.79 24.92
CA ALA A 62 -2.70 3.79 25.96
C ALA A 62 -3.91 4.74 26.06
N PRO A 63 -4.21 5.28 27.25
CA PRO A 63 -5.36 6.18 27.44
C PRO A 63 -5.28 7.48 26.63
N ASN A 64 -4.09 7.94 26.28
CA ASN A 64 -3.83 9.13 25.48
C ASN A 64 -3.49 8.82 24.01
N ALA A 65 -3.72 7.57 23.56
CA ALA A 65 -3.60 7.20 22.17
C ALA A 65 -4.79 7.74 21.36
N HIS A 66 -4.55 8.08 20.10
CA HIS A 66 -5.55 8.63 19.22
C HIS A 66 -5.89 7.66 18.10
N VAL A 67 -7.16 7.61 17.72
CA VAL A 67 -7.59 6.97 16.48
C VAL A 67 -7.04 7.80 15.32
N PRO A 68 -6.48 7.19 14.28
CA PRO A 68 -6.04 7.93 13.10
C PRO A 68 -7.18 8.72 12.47
N THR A 69 -6.91 9.92 12.00
CA THR A 69 -7.92 10.81 11.40
C THR A 69 -7.49 11.31 10.03
N GLN A 70 -8.46 11.63 9.20
CA GLN A 70 -8.28 12.39 7.98
C GLN A 70 -8.77 13.82 8.21
N SER A 71 -8.09 14.81 7.64
CA SER A 71 -8.53 16.21 7.72
C SER A 71 -9.71 16.48 6.80
N HIS A 72 -9.76 15.78 5.63
CA HIS A 72 -10.87 15.81 4.67
C HIS A 72 -11.18 14.38 4.21
N ASP A 73 -12.43 14.11 3.88
CA ASP A 73 -12.88 12.79 3.41
C ASP A 73 -12.16 12.30 2.14
N SER A 74 -11.62 13.23 1.36
CA SER A 74 -10.84 12.93 0.14
C SER A 74 -9.35 12.68 0.38
N ASP A 75 -8.85 12.86 1.61
CA ASP A 75 -7.43 12.66 1.91
C ASP A 75 -7.09 11.17 1.85
N ALA A 76 -5.95 10.83 1.26
CA ALA A 76 -5.50 9.43 1.19
C ALA A 76 -4.86 8.95 2.51
N GLY A 77 -4.26 9.86 3.27
CA GLY A 77 -3.52 9.57 4.48
C GLY A 77 -4.33 9.77 5.75
N TRP A 78 -4.12 8.87 6.72
CA TRP A 78 -4.67 8.96 8.06
C TRP A 78 -3.57 9.41 9.01
N ASP A 79 -3.76 10.54 9.69
CA ASP A 79 -2.78 11.12 10.61
C ASP A 79 -2.50 10.19 11.80
N LEU A 80 -1.22 10.00 12.13
CA LEU A 80 -0.71 9.27 13.29
C LEU A 80 -0.18 10.25 14.33
N TYR A 81 -0.45 9.97 15.60
CA TYR A 81 -0.22 10.88 16.72
C TYR A 81 0.82 10.33 17.69
N ALA A 82 1.71 11.19 18.20
CA ALA A 82 2.61 10.83 19.28
C ALA A 82 1.84 10.75 20.61
N ILE A 83 2.13 9.73 21.44
CA ILE A 83 1.53 9.62 22.80
C ILE A 83 2.44 10.19 23.89
N HIS A 84 3.70 10.49 23.60
CA HIS A 84 4.65 11.09 24.52
C HIS A 84 5.41 12.22 23.85
N PRO A 85 5.82 13.25 24.60
CA PRO A 85 6.73 14.23 24.08
C PRO A 85 8.09 13.58 23.79
N VAL A 86 8.73 14.00 22.69
CA VAL A 86 10.02 13.48 22.26
C VAL A 86 10.80 14.54 21.51
N ILE A 87 12.12 14.54 21.68
CA ILE A 87 13.05 15.38 20.91
C ILE A 87 13.65 14.52 19.81
N ILE A 88 13.56 15.01 18.57
CA ILE A 88 14.24 14.41 17.42
C ILE A 88 15.53 15.20 17.21
N PRO A 89 16.70 14.66 17.58
CA PRO A 89 17.97 15.38 17.48
C PRO A 89 18.29 15.75 16.03
N ALA A 90 19.05 16.83 15.86
CA ALA A 90 19.47 17.33 14.56
C ALA A 90 20.42 16.36 13.82
N ARG A 91 20.65 16.62 12.52
CA ARG A 91 21.72 16.04 11.71
C ARG A 91 21.61 14.52 11.51
N SER A 92 20.56 14.11 10.85
CA SER A 92 20.32 12.70 10.45
C SER A 92 20.23 11.71 11.62
N ASN A 93 19.83 12.17 12.80
CA ASN A 93 19.45 11.29 13.89
C ASN A 93 18.03 10.75 13.72
N ARG A 94 17.84 9.55 14.22
CA ARG A 94 16.55 8.81 14.17
C ARG A 94 15.93 8.74 15.54
N THR A 95 14.63 8.86 15.59
CA THR A 95 13.86 8.70 16.82
C THR A 95 12.61 7.89 16.52
N VAL A 96 12.36 6.87 17.34
CA VAL A 96 11.15 6.06 17.24
C VAL A 96 10.09 6.66 18.16
N VAL A 97 8.97 7.03 17.56
CA VAL A 97 7.83 7.65 18.24
C VAL A 97 6.73 6.60 18.42
N SER A 98 6.26 6.44 19.64
CA SER A 98 5.13 5.59 20.00
C SER A 98 3.80 6.28 19.69
N THR A 99 2.85 5.55 19.09
CA THR A 99 1.51 6.05 18.81
C THR A 99 0.43 5.46 19.71
N GLY A 100 0.76 4.41 20.45
CA GLY A 100 -0.21 3.67 21.26
C GLY A 100 -1.32 3.01 20.44
N LEU A 101 -1.12 2.81 19.15
CA LEU A 101 -2.10 2.26 18.21
C LEU A 101 -1.68 0.87 17.75
N SER A 102 -2.60 -0.07 17.70
CA SER A 102 -2.47 -1.37 17.01
C SER A 102 -3.57 -1.51 15.98
N LEU A 103 -3.27 -2.10 14.82
CA LEU A 103 -4.20 -2.24 13.69
C LEU A 103 -4.34 -3.71 13.26
N GLU A 104 -5.54 -4.06 12.83
CA GLU A 104 -5.81 -5.27 12.06
C GLU A 104 -6.10 -4.87 10.61
N ILE A 105 -5.03 -4.84 9.80
CA ILE A 105 -5.11 -4.55 8.38
C ILE A 105 -5.62 -5.81 7.67
N PRO A 106 -6.62 -5.69 6.77
CA PRO A 106 -7.14 -6.84 6.04
C PRO A 106 -6.06 -7.57 5.22
N PRO A 107 -6.17 -8.90 5.03
CA PRO A 107 -5.31 -9.63 4.11
C PRO A 107 -5.31 -8.98 2.71
N SER A 108 -4.19 -9.05 2.01
CA SER A 108 -3.94 -8.39 0.73
C SER A 108 -3.82 -6.86 0.77
N PHE A 109 -3.79 -6.26 1.97
CA PHE A 109 -3.45 -4.85 2.14
C PHE A 109 -2.16 -4.68 2.93
N VAL A 110 -1.56 -3.53 2.77
CA VAL A 110 -0.39 -3.05 3.52
C VAL A 110 -0.69 -1.67 4.07
N GLY A 111 -0.20 -1.38 5.27
CA GLY A 111 -0.13 -0.01 5.77
C GLY A 111 1.21 0.61 5.39
N LEU A 112 1.18 1.78 4.79
CA LEU A 112 2.37 2.53 4.39
C LEU A 112 2.45 3.82 5.18
N ILE A 113 3.44 3.93 6.05
CA ILE A 113 3.68 5.16 6.82
C ILE A 113 4.50 6.13 5.98
N TRP A 114 3.95 7.31 5.76
CA TRP A 114 4.54 8.40 5.00
C TRP A 114 4.74 9.65 5.85
N PRO A 115 5.74 10.48 5.51
CA PRO A 115 5.91 11.75 6.19
C PRO A 115 4.74 12.70 5.91
N ARG A 116 4.52 13.63 6.82
CA ARG A 116 3.59 14.74 6.59
C ARG A 116 4.32 15.88 5.91
N SER A 117 3.74 16.41 4.83
CA SER A 117 4.35 17.47 4.02
C SER A 117 4.79 18.69 4.85
N GLY A 118 3.96 19.09 5.83
CA GLY A 118 4.28 20.21 6.72
C GLY A 118 5.51 19.99 7.60
N LEU A 119 5.70 18.76 8.11
CA LEU A 119 6.89 18.41 8.89
C LEU A 119 8.13 18.30 7.99
N SER A 120 7.98 17.68 6.82
CA SER A 120 9.09 17.51 5.87
C SER A 120 9.61 18.85 5.37
N VAL A 121 8.72 19.70 4.85
CA VAL A 121 9.13 20.98 4.23
C VAL A 121 9.61 22.00 5.28
N LYS A 122 8.89 22.11 6.41
CA LYS A 122 9.19 23.17 7.40
C LYS A 122 10.25 22.78 8.43
N LYS A 123 10.35 21.48 8.76
CA LYS A 123 11.21 20.99 9.84
C LYS A 123 12.25 19.96 9.38
N GLY A 124 12.24 19.53 8.12
CA GLY A 124 13.19 18.55 7.59
C GLY A 124 13.00 17.15 8.21
N ILE A 125 11.77 16.79 8.60
CA ILE A 125 11.47 15.48 9.19
C ILE A 125 10.98 14.53 8.10
N ASP A 126 11.58 13.35 8.03
CA ASP A 126 11.22 12.26 7.14
C ASP A 126 10.89 11.00 7.94
N VAL A 127 10.34 9.98 7.27
CA VAL A 127 9.94 8.69 7.84
C VAL A 127 10.81 7.57 7.29
N LEU A 128 11.30 6.72 8.17
CA LEU A 128 11.97 5.47 7.83
C LEU A 128 11.13 4.27 8.26
N ALA A 129 11.40 3.07 7.68
CA ALA A 129 10.75 1.81 8.08
C ALA A 129 9.22 1.90 8.06
N GLY A 130 8.63 2.26 6.92
CA GLY A 130 7.22 2.62 6.81
C GLY A 130 6.26 1.50 6.40
N VAL A 131 6.69 0.24 6.25
CA VAL A 131 5.83 -0.88 5.82
C VAL A 131 5.25 -1.59 7.03
N ILE A 132 3.92 -1.64 7.10
CA ILE A 132 3.15 -2.35 8.14
C ILE A 132 2.40 -3.50 7.48
N ASP A 133 2.85 -4.72 7.75
CA ASP A 133 2.26 -5.94 7.22
C ASP A 133 0.85 -6.19 7.77
N SER A 134 -0.03 -6.79 6.96
CA SER A 134 -1.40 -7.14 7.38
C SER A 134 -1.43 -8.13 8.56
N GLY A 135 -0.39 -8.93 8.75
CA GLY A 135 -0.25 -9.85 9.89
C GLY A 135 0.30 -9.22 11.17
N TYR A 136 0.77 -7.96 11.13
CA TYR A 136 1.31 -7.28 12.31
C TYR A 136 0.20 -6.88 13.27
N ARG A 137 0.40 -7.14 14.57
CA ARG A 137 -0.56 -6.81 15.65
C ARG A 137 0.10 -6.03 16.78
N GLY A 138 1.37 -5.68 16.65
CA GLY A 138 2.06 -4.85 17.63
C GLY A 138 1.69 -3.38 17.51
N GLU A 139 2.26 -2.57 18.38
CA GLU A 139 2.11 -1.13 18.35
C GLU A 139 2.70 -0.54 17.05
N ILE A 140 1.94 0.28 16.37
CA ILE A 140 2.42 1.08 15.24
C ILE A 140 3.35 2.16 15.78
N LYS A 141 4.63 2.07 15.46
CA LYS A 141 5.64 3.06 15.82
C LYS A 141 6.15 3.75 14.57
N VAL A 142 6.45 5.03 14.70
CA VAL A 142 6.95 5.86 13.60
C VAL A 142 8.43 6.15 13.82
N CYS A 143 9.27 5.72 12.88
CA CYS A 143 10.69 6.04 12.90
C CYS A 143 10.92 7.35 12.13
N LEU A 144 11.15 8.44 12.84
CA LEU A 144 11.40 9.76 12.27
C LEU A 144 12.88 10.01 12.08
N LEU A 145 13.25 10.61 10.96
CA LEU A 145 14.59 11.09 10.62
C LEU A 145 14.58 12.61 10.55
N ASN A 146 15.47 13.27 11.30
CA ASN A 146 15.66 14.70 11.21
C ASN A 146 16.85 15.02 10.30
N THR A 147 16.59 15.56 9.13
CA THR A 147 17.60 15.97 8.16
C THR A 147 18.11 17.41 8.38
N SER A 148 17.47 18.16 9.27
CA SER A 148 17.80 19.56 9.54
C SER A 148 19.00 19.72 10.50
N SER A 149 19.49 20.94 10.64
CA SER A 149 20.57 21.28 11.55
C SER A 149 20.11 21.62 12.98
N VAL A 150 18.79 21.60 13.24
CA VAL A 150 18.22 21.91 14.55
C VAL A 150 17.39 20.73 15.05
N SER A 151 17.36 20.54 16.37
CA SER A 151 16.47 19.53 16.98
C SER A 151 15.02 19.95 16.83
N VAL A 152 14.12 18.97 16.68
CA VAL A 152 12.69 19.18 16.58
C VAL A 152 11.99 18.56 17.79
N GLU A 153 11.21 19.36 18.48
CA GLU A 153 10.38 18.93 19.60
C GLU A 153 9.02 18.49 19.05
N ILE A 154 8.55 17.37 19.55
CA ILE A 154 7.22 16.77 19.31
C ILE A 154 6.54 16.66 20.67
N GLU A 155 5.35 17.20 20.78
CA GLU A 155 4.51 17.07 21.96
C GLU A 155 3.57 15.87 21.88
N SER A 156 3.04 15.44 23.03
CA SER A 156 1.97 14.43 23.05
C SER A 156 0.75 14.96 22.34
N GLY A 157 0.18 14.17 21.42
CA GLY A 157 -0.95 14.58 20.57
C GLY A 157 -0.54 15.25 19.26
N ASP A 158 0.75 15.49 19.03
CA ASP A 158 1.22 15.99 17.73
C ASP A 158 1.07 14.93 16.65
N ARG A 159 0.66 15.38 15.46
CA ARG A 159 0.59 14.55 14.25
C ARG A 159 2.00 14.39 13.66
N VAL A 160 2.54 13.19 13.72
CA VAL A 160 3.96 12.91 13.41
C VAL A 160 4.17 12.27 12.04
N ALA A 161 3.17 11.57 11.52
CA ALA A 161 3.19 10.90 10.23
C ALA A 161 1.77 10.71 9.74
N GLN A 162 1.62 10.07 8.57
CA GLN A 162 0.34 9.59 8.07
C GLN A 162 0.48 8.15 7.59
N ILE A 163 -0.59 7.36 7.71
CA ILE A 163 -0.65 6.00 7.18
C ILE A 163 -1.63 5.94 6.02
N LEU A 164 -1.21 5.30 4.92
CA LEU A 164 -2.04 4.96 3.78
C LEU A 164 -2.25 3.46 3.75
N PHE A 165 -3.40 3.02 3.23
CA PHE A 165 -3.68 1.60 3.01
C PHE A 165 -3.75 1.31 1.53
N GLN A 166 -2.93 0.35 1.09
CA GLN A 166 -2.82 -0.02 -0.32
C GLN A 166 -3.05 -1.52 -0.48
N GLU A 167 -3.80 -1.90 -1.51
CA GLU A 167 -3.92 -3.30 -1.90
C GLU A 167 -2.61 -3.80 -2.50
N VAL A 168 -2.18 -5.00 -2.09
CA VAL A 168 -0.95 -5.65 -2.54
C VAL A 168 -1.28 -6.99 -3.16
N PRO A 169 -1.07 -7.18 -4.47
CA PRO A 169 -1.24 -8.47 -5.12
C PRO A 169 -0.31 -9.53 -4.53
N LYS A 170 -0.77 -10.77 -4.47
CA LYS A 170 0.08 -11.89 -4.06
C LYS A 170 0.97 -12.32 -5.23
N PHE A 171 2.26 -12.39 -4.98
CA PHE A 171 3.24 -12.89 -5.94
C PHE A 171 3.88 -14.18 -5.44
N LYS A 172 4.16 -15.10 -6.36
CA LYS A 172 5.01 -16.25 -6.12
C LYS A 172 6.35 -16.01 -6.81
N MET A 173 7.43 -16.03 -6.05
CA MET A 173 8.77 -15.97 -6.62
C MET A 173 9.11 -17.32 -7.24
N VAL A 174 9.45 -17.31 -8.53
CA VAL A 174 9.82 -18.51 -9.29
C VAL A 174 11.22 -18.29 -9.85
N SER A 175 12.11 -19.25 -9.61
CA SER A 175 13.46 -19.23 -10.20
C SER A 175 13.37 -19.43 -11.71
N SER A 176 14.09 -18.61 -12.47
CA SER A 176 14.26 -18.75 -13.91
C SER A 176 15.73 -18.66 -14.25
N MET A 177 16.18 -19.42 -15.24
CA MET A 177 17.55 -19.33 -15.77
C MET A 177 17.76 -18.06 -16.59
N GLU A 178 16.68 -17.55 -17.21
CA GLU A 178 16.70 -16.36 -18.03
C GLU A 178 15.45 -15.53 -17.76
N LEU A 179 15.58 -14.21 -17.85
CA LEU A 179 14.47 -13.26 -17.83
C LEU A 179 14.24 -12.75 -19.25
N THR A 180 13.00 -12.34 -19.53
CA THR A 180 12.66 -11.76 -20.83
C THR A 180 13.46 -10.48 -21.07
N GLU A 181 13.99 -10.32 -22.28
CA GLU A 181 14.66 -9.08 -22.68
C GLU A 181 13.66 -7.92 -22.76
N THR A 182 14.16 -6.73 -22.40
CA THR A 182 13.42 -5.47 -22.53
C THR A 182 14.29 -4.41 -23.17
N GLU A 183 13.70 -3.35 -23.74
CA GLU A 183 14.47 -2.23 -24.30
C GLU A 183 15.38 -1.55 -23.27
N ARG A 184 14.96 -1.53 -21.99
CA ARG A 184 15.73 -0.94 -20.90
C ARG A 184 16.92 -1.81 -20.49
N LYS A 185 16.85 -3.14 -20.66
CA LYS A 185 17.86 -4.13 -20.20
C LYS A 185 18.25 -3.89 -18.75
N ASP A 186 19.53 -3.76 -18.47
CA ASP A 186 20.14 -3.53 -17.14
C ASP A 186 20.37 -2.04 -16.80
N LYS A 187 19.98 -1.14 -17.70
CA LYS A 187 20.17 0.30 -17.51
C LYS A 187 19.33 0.84 -16.36
N GLY A 188 20.00 1.38 -15.35
CA GLY A 188 19.41 2.04 -14.17
C GLY A 188 20.10 3.36 -13.86
N PHE A 189 19.79 3.96 -12.69
CA PHE A 189 20.48 5.10 -12.10
C PHE A 189 20.70 6.31 -13.04
N GLY A 190 19.62 6.78 -13.70
CA GLY A 190 19.67 7.95 -14.58
C GLY A 190 20.02 7.64 -16.04
N SER A 191 19.98 6.38 -16.47
CA SER A 191 20.23 5.99 -17.87
C SER A 191 19.25 6.59 -18.89
N SER A 192 18.13 7.17 -18.43
CA SER A 192 17.12 7.87 -19.25
C SER A 192 17.40 9.37 -19.43
N GLY A 193 18.54 9.86 -18.95
CA GLY A 193 18.92 11.27 -18.98
C GLY A 193 18.39 12.06 -17.79
N ALA A 194 19.03 13.18 -17.49
CA ALA A 194 18.55 14.19 -16.54
C ALA A 194 17.82 15.30 -17.32
#